data_fcd01b07566effeb56a38ea5e3603ce5
#
_entry.id   fcd01b07566effeb56a38ea5e3603ce5
#
_cell.length_a   1.000
_cell.length_b   1.000
_cell.length_c   1.000
_cell.angle_alpha   90.00
_cell.angle_beta   90.00
_cell.angle_gamma   90.00
#
_symmetry.space_group_name_H-M   'P 1'
#
loop_
_entity.id
_entity.type
_entity.pdbx_description
1 polymer ?
#
loop_
_entity_poly.entity_id
_entity_poly.type
_entity_poly.pdbx_seq_one_letter_code
_entity_poly.pdbx_strand_id
1 'polypeptide(L)'
;IHGGFDATPGTLKAKLNVRGNFLMDELARDLDIPFKRNGSLVVCTKDQDRSGLEKLLEKGTANGVPDLRIIEREELIAMEPNLSDDVTCALFAPTGGIVCPFHMTMAFAENACTNGVKFFLNTQVDTIEKNGDSYRISTLHTDTKNKETFEAKVVINAAGVYADVFNNMVSENKLHITARKGEYCLLDKDAGTHVSHTIFQLPSKMGKGVLVTPTVHGNLLVGPTAVDVDDKEAVNTTASGLDSLAATAARSV
;
A
#
# COMPACT_ATOMS: atom_id res chain seq x y z
N ILE A 1 -3.20 -5.09 -3.49
CA ILE A 1 -2.62 -4.77 -4.81
C ILE A 1 -3.56 -3.80 -5.52
N HIS A 2 -3.09 -2.59 -5.77
CA HIS A 2 -3.90 -1.54 -6.39
C HIS A 2 -4.24 -1.85 -7.86
N GLY A 3 -5.50 -1.59 -8.25
CA GLY A 3 -5.97 -1.75 -9.63
C GLY A 3 -5.40 -0.72 -10.63
N GLY A 4 -4.79 0.38 -10.18
CA GLY A 4 -4.17 1.39 -11.08
C GLY A 4 -5.08 2.56 -11.49
N PHE A 5 -6.32 2.60 -11.06
CA PHE A 5 -7.32 3.58 -11.49
C PHE A 5 -7.19 4.98 -10.85
N ASP A 6 -6.43 5.13 -9.77
CA ASP A 6 -6.39 6.37 -8.97
C ASP A 6 -5.21 7.30 -9.34
N ALA A 7 -4.13 6.76 -9.86
CA ALA A 7 -2.95 7.55 -10.20
C ALA A 7 -3.21 8.49 -11.39
N THR A 8 -2.62 9.70 -11.33
CA THR A 8 -2.74 10.69 -12.40
C THR A 8 -2.17 10.13 -13.72
N PRO A 9 -2.95 10.10 -14.80
CA PRO A 9 -2.50 9.61 -16.11
C PRO A 9 -1.23 10.32 -16.59
N GLY A 10 -0.38 9.58 -17.31
CA GLY A 10 0.90 10.08 -17.84
C GLY A 10 2.04 10.14 -16.83
N THR A 11 1.79 9.92 -15.54
CA THR A 11 2.84 9.88 -14.51
C THR A 11 3.55 8.53 -14.44
N LEU A 12 4.79 8.53 -13.97
CA LEU A 12 5.54 7.30 -13.69
C LEU A 12 4.80 6.41 -12.67
N LYS A 13 4.14 7.03 -11.69
CA LYS A 13 3.30 6.33 -10.69
C LYS A 13 2.18 5.53 -11.38
N ALA A 14 1.44 6.12 -12.32
CA ALA A 14 0.38 5.44 -13.06
C ALA A 14 0.93 4.25 -13.85
N LYS A 15 1.99 4.49 -14.63
CA LYS A 15 2.65 3.46 -15.45
C LYS A 15 3.15 2.28 -14.62
N LEU A 16 3.86 2.55 -13.52
CA LEU A 16 4.43 1.50 -12.66
C LEU A 16 3.37 0.78 -11.84
N ASN A 17 2.29 1.46 -11.44
CA ASN A 17 1.18 0.84 -10.72
C ASN A 17 0.49 -0.23 -11.58
N VAL A 18 0.10 0.11 -12.81
CA VAL A 18 -0.53 -0.84 -13.75
C VAL A 18 0.45 -1.98 -14.11
N ARG A 19 1.72 -1.65 -14.36
CA ARG A 19 2.74 -2.67 -14.65
C ARG A 19 2.97 -3.61 -13.47
N GLY A 20 3.09 -3.08 -12.25
CA GLY A 20 3.27 -3.87 -11.03
C GLY A 20 2.06 -4.76 -10.74
N ASN A 21 0.84 -4.26 -10.96
CA ASN A 21 -0.38 -5.06 -10.85
C ASN A 21 -0.36 -6.25 -11.81
N PHE A 22 0.00 -6.03 -13.07
CA PHE A 22 0.09 -7.08 -14.09
C PHE A 22 1.11 -8.18 -13.73
N LEU A 23 2.26 -7.79 -13.12
CA LEU A 23 3.32 -8.74 -12.78
C LEU A 23 2.97 -9.63 -11.58
N MET A 24 1.98 -9.27 -10.76
CA MET A 24 1.72 -9.96 -9.50
C MET A 24 1.31 -11.42 -9.65
N ASP A 25 0.59 -11.80 -10.70
CA ASP A 25 0.17 -13.20 -10.90
C ASP A 25 1.37 -14.11 -11.15
N GLU A 26 2.30 -13.65 -11.99
CA GLU A 26 3.54 -14.38 -12.28
C GLU A 26 4.45 -14.44 -11.05
N LEU A 27 4.70 -13.30 -10.42
CA LEU A 27 5.55 -13.21 -9.23
C LEU A 27 5.01 -14.03 -8.06
N ALA A 28 3.69 -13.98 -7.83
CA ALA A 28 3.07 -14.74 -6.75
C ALA A 28 3.18 -16.25 -6.98
N ARG A 29 2.99 -16.72 -8.22
CA ARG A 29 3.16 -18.12 -8.57
C ARG A 29 4.63 -18.57 -8.47
N ASP A 30 5.55 -17.79 -9.05
CA ASP A 30 6.96 -18.19 -9.19
C ASP A 30 7.72 -18.12 -7.86
N LEU A 31 7.27 -17.28 -6.93
CA LEU A 31 7.87 -17.07 -5.61
C LEU A 31 7.01 -17.62 -4.44
N ASP A 32 5.95 -18.36 -4.75
CA ASP A 32 5.02 -18.95 -3.76
C ASP A 32 4.47 -17.92 -2.76
N ILE A 33 4.07 -16.75 -3.26
CA ILE A 33 3.54 -15.66 -2.44
C ILE A 33 2.02 -15.82 -2.28
N PRO A 34 1.46 -15.89 -1.06
CA PRO A 34 0.01 -15.90 -0.84
C PRO A 34 -0.63 -14.63 -1.43
N PHE A 35 -1.40 -14.83 -2.50
CA PHE A 35 -2.01 -13.78 -3.29
C PHE A 35 -3.40 -14.19 -3.79
N LYS A 36 -4.32 -13.23 -3.89
CA LYS A 36 -5.67 -13.48 -4.44
C LYS A 36 -6.14 -12.25 -5.23
N ARG A 37 -6.60 -12.47 -6.46
CA ARG A 37 -7.37 -11.50 -7.24
C ARG A 37 -8.80 -11.49 -6.71
N ASN A 38 -9.08 -10.62 -5.76
CA ASN A 38 -10.43 -10.49 -5.18
C ASN A 38 -11.20 -9.27 -5.69
N GLY A 39 -10.57 -8.44 -6.52
CA GLY A 39 -11.18 -7.21 -7.01
C GLY A 39 -11.28 -6.11 -5.95
N SER A 40 -11.57 -4.91 -6.41
CA SER A 40 -11.77 -3.74 -5.55
C SER A 40 -13.05 -3.02 -5.93
N LEU A 41 -13.78 -2.52 -4.94
CA LEU A 41 -14.99 -1.74 -5.08
C LEU A 41 -14.76 -0.36 -4.43
N VAL A 42 -14.85 0.72 -5.20
CA VAL A 42 -14.90 2.07 -4.63
C VAL A 42 -16.37 2.44 -4.52
N VAL A 43 -16.92 2.39 -3.31
CA VAL A 43 -18.36 2.61 -3.07
C VAL A 43 -18.69 4.10 -2.99
N CYS A 44 -19.90 4.44 -3.49
CA CYS A 44 -20.51 5.75 -3.39
C CYS A 44 -21.76 5.66 -2.54
N THR A 45 -21.87 6.49 -1.51
CA THR A 45 -23.04 6.56 -0.62
C THR A 45 -24.04 7.63 -1.09
N LYS A 46 -25.29 7.59 -0.58
CA LYS A 46 -26.39 8.48 -0.94
C LYS A 46 -26.06 9.98 -0.78
N ASP A 47 -25.15 10.31 0.14
CA ASP A 47 -24.70 11.68 0.41
C ASP A 47 -23.52 12.14 -0.46
N GLN A 48 -23.03 11.28 -1.36
CA GLN A 48 -21.88 11.55 -2.21
C GLN A 48 -22.27 11.73 -3.68
N ASP A 49 -21.44 12.48 -4.41
CA ASP A 49 -21.62 12.71 -5.84
C ASP A 49 -20.96 11.60 -6.67
N ARG A 50 -21.79 10.91 -7.46
CA ARG A 50 -21.36 9.86 -8.40
C ARG A 50 -20.26 10.33 -9.37
N SER A 51 -20.19 11.63 -9.69
CA SER A 51 -19.14 12.17 -10.56
C SER A 51 -17.72 11.86 -10.06
N GLY A 52 -17.56 11.58 -8.79
CA GLY A 52 -16.31 11.08 -8.22
C GLY A 52 -15.89 9.72 -8.79
N LEU A 53 -16.84 8.78 -8.95
CA LEU A 53 -16.57 7.47 -9.58
C LEU A 53 -16.30 7.62 -11.08
N GLU A 54 -17.02 8.50 -11.78
CA GLU A 54 -16.84 8.74 -13.21
C GLU A 54 -15.42 9.27 -13.50
N LYS A 55 -14.93 10.20 -12.69
CA LYS A 55 -13.54 10.70 -12.77
C LYS A 55 -12.50 9.61 -12.51
N LEU A 56 -12.77 8.68 -11.58
CA LEU A 56 -11.89 7.54 -11.35
C LEU A 56 -11.91 6.55 -12.51
N LEU A 57 -13.09 6.31 -13.11
CA LEU A 57 -13.26 5.48 -14.31
C LEU A 57 -12.47 6.06 -15.48
N GLU A 58 -12.60 7.37 -15.75
CA GLU A 58 -11.84 8.07 -16.79
C GLU A 58 -10.33 7.94 -16.59
N LYS A 59 -9.85 8.20 -15.37
CA LYS A 59 -8.42 8.05 -15.04
C LYS A 59 -7.93 6.63 -15.23
N GLY A 60 -8.67 5.65 -14.72
CA GLY A 60 -8.30 4.24 -14.82
C GLY A 60 -8.27 3.76 -16.26
N THR A 61 -9.24 4.17 -17.07
CA THR A 61 -9.28 3.89 -18.53
C THR A 61 -8.07 4.51 -19.23
N ALA A 62 -7.75 5.78 -18.91
CA ALA A 62 -6.58 6.47 -19.47
C ALA A 62 -5.24 5.80 -19.03
N ASN A 63 -5.20 5.17 -17.86
CA ASN A 63 -4.06 4.39 -17.38
C ASN A 63 -3.96 2.98 -17.98
N GLY A 64 -4.98 2.54 -18.74
CA GLY A 64 -5.04 1.21 -19.33
C GLY A 64 -5.44 0.10 -18.36
N VAL A 65 -6.20 0.44 -17.31
CA VAL A 65 -6.76 -0.57 -16.39
C VAL A 65 -7.89 -1.34 -17.10
N PRO A 66 -7.79 -2.67 -17.27
CA PRO A 66 -8.81 -3.43 -17.99
C PRO A 66 -10.08 -3.62 -17.15
N ASP A 67 -11.21 -3.78 -17.84
CA ASP A 67 -12.52 -4.19 -17.31
C ASP A 67 -13.06 -3.31 -16.17
N LEU A 68 -12.56 -2.09 -16.05
CA LEU A 68 -13.00 -1.12 -15.06
C LEU A 68 -14.41 -0.61 -15.44
N ARG A 69 -15.36 -0.68 -14.51
CA ARG A 69 -16.73 -0.25 -14.76
C ARG A 69 -17.44 0.22 -13.50
N ILE A 70 -18.45 1.08 -13.67
CA ILE A 70 -19.38 1.43 -12.59
C ILE A 70 -20.50 0.39 -12.59
N ILE A 71 -20.81 -0.13 -11.41
CA ILE A 71 -21.89 -1.10 -11.16
C ILE A 71 -22.95 -0.45 -10.27
N GLU A 72 -24.20 -0.77 -10.56
CA GLU A 72 -25.35 -0.25 -9.84
C GLU A 72 -25.67 -1.14 -8.60
N ARG A 73 -26.52 -0.60 -7.71
CA ARG A 73 -26.81 -1.24 -6.42
C ARG A 73 -27.25 -2.72 -6.54
N GLU A 74 -28.08 -3.07 -7.50
CA GLU A 74 -28.62 -4.41 -7.65
C GLU A 74 -27.48 -5.44 -7.85
N GLU A 75 -26.60 -5.20 -8.80
CA GLU A 75 -25.42 -6.02 -9.05
C GLU A 75 -24.45 -5.99 -7.85
N LEU A 76 -24.26 -4.80 -7.27
CA LEU A 76 -23.34 -4.60 -6.16
C LEU A 76 -23.74 -5.40 -4.92
N ILE A 77 -25.02 -5.43 -4.55
CA ILE A 77 -25.52 -6.20 -3.40
C ILE A 77 -25.50 -7.73 -3.69
N ALA A 78 -25.66 -8.12 -4.94
CA ALA A 78 -25.47 -9.53 -5.31
C ALA A 78 -24.01 -9.99 -5.13
N MET A 79 -23.04 -9.08 -5.34
CA MET A 79 -21.60 -9.35 -5.12
C MET A 79 -21.21 -9.26 -3.64
N GLU A 80 -21.73 -8.27 -2.92
CA GLU A 80 -21.40 -7.93 -1.53
C GLU A 80 -22.68 -7.65 -0.72
N PRO A 81 -23.33 -8.68 -0.18
CA PRO A 81 -24.63 -8.55 0.49
C PRO A 81 -24.58 -7.80 1.81
N ASN A 82 -23.40 -7.65 2.42
CA ASN A 82 -23.19 -6.98 3.70
C ASN A 82 -22.85 -5.49 3.59
N LEU A 83 -22.99 -4.90 2.38
CA LEU A 83 -22.80 -3.45 2.23
C LEU A 83 -23.92 -2.67 2.89
N SER A 84 -23.57 -1.53 3.43
CA SER A 84 -24.50 -0.58 4.04
C SER A 84 -25.65 -0.20 3.08
N ASP A 85 -26.84 0.03 3.64
CA ASP A 85 -28.00 0.50 2.90
C ASP A 85 -27.81 1.87 2.25
N ASP A 86 -26.81 2.64 2.70
CA ASP A 86 -26.48 3.94 2.12
C ASP A 86 -25.64 3.86 0.85
N VAL A 87 -25.05 2.72 0.55
CA VAL A 87 -24.27 2.51 -0.68
C VAL A 87 -25.21 2.38 -1.90
N THR A 88 -24.99 3.20 -2.92
CA THR A 88 -25.86 3.27 -4.11
C THR A 88 -25.25 2.63 -5.36
N CYS A 89 -23.95 2.76 -5.55
CA CYS A 89 -23.20 2.22 -6.67
C CYS A 89 -21.72 2.12 -6.31
N ALA A 90 -20.91 1.51 -7.18
CA ALA A 90 -19.46 1.43 -7.00
C ALA A 90 -18.71 1.42 -8.33
N LEU A 91 -17.44 1.86 -8.30
CA LEU A 91 -16.48 1.54 -9.34
C LEU A 91 -15.88 0.17 -9.03
N PHE A 92 -16.08 -0.78 -9.92
CA PHE A 92 -15.50 -2.13 -9.82
C PHE A 92 -14.20 -2.21 -10.63
N ALA A 93 -13.12 -2.61 -9.96
CA ALA A 93 -11.82 -2.88 -10.56
C ALA A 93 -11.45 -4.35 -10.33
N PRO A 94 -11.73 -5.26 -11.29
CA PRO A 94 -11.50 -6.69 -11.13
C PRO A 94 -10.02 -7.05 -10.97
N THR A 95 -9.12 -6.19 -11.45
CA THR A 95 -7.67 -6.36 -11.33
C THR A 95 -7.13 -6.07 -9.93
N GLY A 96 -7.92 -5.54 -9.01
CA GLY A 96 -7.54 -5.41 -7.61
C GLY A 96 -7.22 -6.76 -6.97
N GLY A 97 -6.37 -6.77 -5.96
CA GLY A 97 -6.00 -8.00 -5.28
C GLY A 97 -5.46 -7.77 -3.87
N ILE A 98 -5.34 -8.85 -3.14
CA ILE A 98 -4.73 -8.88 -1.80
C ILE A 98 -3.53 -9.80 -1.80
N VAL A 99 -2.54 -9.47 -0.98
CA VAL A 99 -1.29 -10.22 -0.84
C VAL A 99 -0.83 -10.18 0.61
N CYS A 100 -0.11 -11.20 1.05
CA CYS A 100 0.60 -11.13 2.33
C CYS A 100 1.90 -10.31 2.15
N PRO A 101 2.01 -9.09 2.71
CA PRO A 101 3.20 -8.26 2.52
C PRO A 101 4.45 -8.86 3.18
N PHE A 102 4.29 -9.62 4.26
CA PHE A 102 5.40 -10.31 4.94
C PHE A 102 6.00 -11.39 4.05
N HIS A 103 5.15 -12.31 3.54
CA HIS A 103 5.61 -13.36 2.64
C HIS A 103 6.21 -12.77 1.35
N MET A 104 5.59 -11.74 0.78
CA MET A 104 6.12 -11.09 -0.41
C MET A 104 7.53 -10.51 -0.17
N THR A 105 7.74 -9.85 0.96
CA THR A 105 9.05 -9.28 1.32
C THR A 105 10.09 -10.39 1.51
N MET A 106 9.74 -11.46 2.22
CA MET A 106 10.64 -12.60 2.45
C MET A 106 10.95 -13.32 1.15
N ALA A 107 9.97 -13.59 0.31
CA ALA A 107 10.15 -14.26 -0.97
C ALA A 107 11.10 -13.49 -1.91
N PHE A 108 10.98 -12.17 -1.97
CA PHE A 108 11.93 -11.33 -2.71
C PHE A 108 13.34 -11.38 -2.11
N ALA A 109 13.47 -11.37 -0.79
CA ALA A 109 14.76 -11.45 -0.12
C ALA A 109 15.43 -12.82 -0.37
N GLU A 110 14.68 -13.91 -0.23
CA GLU A 110 15.17 -15.28 -0.47
C GLU A 110 15.60 -15.46 -1.94
N ASN A 111 14.77 -14.98 -2.88
CA ASN A 111 15.13 -15.01 -4.30
C ASN A 111 16.40 -14.19 -4.57
N ALA A 112 16.54 -13.02 -3.96
CA ALA A 112 17.74 -12.19 -4.09
C ALA A 112 18.98 -12.91 -3.52
N CYS A 113 18.87 -13.56 -2.35
CA CYS A 113 19.94 -14.38 -1.76
C CYS A 113 20.36 -15.53 -2.70
N THR A 114 19.39 -16.24 -3.28
CA THR A 114 19.65 -17.33 -4.23
C THR A 114 20.42 -16.82 -5.45
N ASN A 115 20.20 -15.58 -5.84
CA ASN A 115 20.91 -14.91 -6.94
C ASN A 115 22.19 -14.17 -6.50
N GLY A 116 22.70 -14.44 -5.29
CA GLY A 116 24.01 -13.98 -4.84
C GLY A 116 24.01 -12.61 -4.15
N VAL A 117 22.86 -12.03 -3.84
CA VAL A 117 22.77 -10.79 -3.04
C VAL A 117 23.17 -11.10 -1.60
N LYS A 118 24.00 -10.23 -1.02
CA LYS A 118 24.38 -10.33 0.40
C LYS A 118 23.51 -9.39 1.22
N PHE A 119 22.93 -9.92 2.30
CA PHE A 119 22.17 -9.16 3.28
C PHE A 119 23.02 -8.93 4.52
N PHE A 120 23.07 -7.71 5.01
CA PHE A 120 23.73 -7.33 6.25
C PHE A 120 22.65 -6.93 7.25
N LEU A 121 22.15 -7.91 8.00
CA LEU A 121 21.14 -7.69 9.04
C LEU A 121 21.77 -7.02 10.26
N ASN A 122 20.94 -6.35 11.07
CA ASN A 122 21.38 -5.59 12.24
C ASN A 122 22.49 -4.58 11.92
N THR A 123 22.48 -4.05 10.71
CA THR A 123 23.49 -3.13 10.20
C THR A 123 22.83 -1.81 9.79
N GLN A 124 23.02 -0.82 10.63
CA GLN A 124 22.51 0.54 10.41
C GLN A 124 23.50 1.33 9.58
N VAL A 125 23.01 1.96 8.50
CA VAL A 125 23.80 2.96 7.77
C VAL A 125 23.86 4.24 8.61
N ASP A 126 25.07 4.71 8.87
CA ASP A 126 25.34 5.94 9.66
C ASP A 126 25.57 7.15 8.74
N THR A 127 26.50 6.99 7.78
CA THR A 127 26.78 8.04 6.80
C THR A 127 26.96 7.49 5.39
N ILE A 128 26.60 8.33 4.41
CA ILE A 128 26.90 8.10 3.00
C ILE A 128 27.63 9.33 2.48
N GLU A 129 28.79 9.14 1.90
CA GLU A 129 29.62 10.21 1.34
C GLU A 129 29.96 9.92 -0.10
N LYS A 130 29.91 10.93 -0.96
CA LYS A 130 30.37 10.80 -2.35
C LYS A 130 31.89 10.81 -2.37
N ASN A 131 32.50 9.81 -3.00
CA ASN A 131 33.95 9.65 -3.12
C ASN A 131 34.33 9.44 -4.62
N GLY A 132 34.54 10.56 -5.32
CA GLY A 132 34.74 10.52 -6.77
C GLY A 132 33.56 9.93 -7.51
N ASP A 133 33.77 8.81 -8.22
CA ASP A 133 32.76 8.07 -8.97
C ASP A 133 32.07 6.94 -8.16
N SER A 134 32.34 6.89 -6.84
CA SER A 134 31.78 5.93 -5.93
C SER A 134 31.16 6.60 -4.71
N TYR A 135 30.57 5.79 -3.84
CA TYR A 135 30.06 6.20 -2.53
C TYR A 135 30.75 5.38 -1.45
N ARG A 136 31.10 6.05 -0.36
CA ARG A 136 31.54 5.43 0.89
C ARG A 136 30.37 5.39 1.86
N ILE A 137 30.03 4.19 2.35
CA ILE A 137 28.92 3.96 3.26
C ILE A 137 29.50 3.47 4.58
N SER A 138 29.38 4.27 5.63
CA SER A 138 29.75 3.88 6.99
C SER A 138 28.54 3.27 7.68
N THR A 139 28.76 2.15 8.36
CA THR A 139 27.71 1.39 9.03
C THR A 139 28.08 1.06 10.47
N LEU A 140 27.06 0.83 11.29
CA LEU A 140 27.14 0.39 12.66
C LEU A 140 26.33 -0.88 12.82
N HIS A 141 26.95 -1.97 13.24
CA HIS A 141 26.23 -3.17 13.66
C HIS A 141 25.50 -2.92 14.99
N THR A 142 24.18 -3.05 15.01
CA THR A 142 23.34 -2.58 16.13
C THR A 142 23.59 -3.35 17.42
N ASP A 143 23.97 -4.63 17.34
CA ASP A 143 24.18 -5.50 18.50
C ASP A 143 25.64 -5.40 19.01
N THR A 144 26.62 -5.58 18.11
CA THR A 144 28.04 -5.64 18.48
C THR A 144 28.69 -4.27 18.59
N LYS A 145 28.05 -3.21 18.06
CA LYS A 145 28.59 -1.85 17.92
C LYS A 145 29.85 -1.75 17.05
N ASN A 146 30.14 -2.78 16.28
CA ASN A 146 31.24 -2.75 15.32
C ASN A 146 30.91 -1.79 14.17
N LYS A 147 31.91 -1.06 13.72
CA LYS A 147 31.81 -0.17 12.56
C LYS A 147 32.44 -0.85 11.35
N GLU A 148 31.77 -0.75 10.22
CA GLU A 148 32.25 -1.23 8.93
C GLU A 148 32.08 -0.14 7.87
N THR A 149 32.84 -0.25 6.80
CA THR A 149 32.75 0.68 5.67
C THR A 149 32.64 -0.12 4.37
N PHE A 150 31.67 0.27 3.55
CA PHE A 150 31.46 -0.30 2.22
C PHE A 150 31.74 0.76 1.15
N GLU A 151 32.17 0.31 -0.02
CA GLU A 151 32.25 1.15 -1.20
C GLU A 151 31.33 0.61 -2.30
N ALA A 152 30.56 1.50 -2.94
CA ALA A 152 29.65 1.13 -4.02
C ALA A 152 29.63 2.22 -5.10
N LYS A 153 29.53 1.80 -6.36
CA LYS A 153 29.35 2.72 -7.50
C LYS A 153 27.95 3.34 -7.53
N VAL A 154 26.96 2.62 -7.03
CA VAL A 154 25.57 3.04 -7.00
C VAL A 154 24.98 2.71 -5.62
N VAL A 155 24.22 3.63 -5.07
CA VAL A 155 23.44 3.44 -3.84
C VAL A 155 21.96 3.63 -4.16
N ILE A 156 21.14 2.65 -3.79
CA ILE A 156 19.67 2.73 -3.90
C ILE A 156 19.12 3.00 -2.51
N ASN A 157 18.56 4.19 -2.32
CA ASN A 157 17.94 4.58 -1.06
C ASN A 157 16.50 4.05 -0.99
N ALA A 158 16.28 3.01 -0.21
CA ALA A 158 14.98 2.39 0.05
C ALA A 158 14.63 2.44 1.55
N ALA A 159 15.08 3.48 2.28
CA ALA A 159 15.01 3.59 3.74
C ALA A 159 13.62 4.05 4.27
N GLY A 160 12.56 3.94 3.47
CA GLY A 160 11.19 4.25 3.90
C GLY A 160 11.06 5.69 4.42
N VAL A 161 10.53 5.86 5.62
CA VAL A 161 10.34 7.19 6.25
C VAL A 161 11.64 7.93 6.55
N TYR A 162 12.79 7.25 6.50
CA TYR A 162 14.13 7.82 6.70
C TYR A 162 14.86 8.15 5.38
N ALA A 163 14.20 7.98 4.24
CA ALA A 163 14.86 8.20 2.95
C ALA A 163 15.34 9.65 2.76
N ASP A 164 14.69 10.62 3.37
CA ASP A 164 15.14 12.01 3.39
C ASP A 164 16.49 12.21 4.09
N VAL A 165 16.74 11.49 5.19
CA VAL A 165 17.99 11.55 5.93
C VAL A 165 19.17 11.18 5.03
N PHE A 166 19.07 10.03 4.36
CA PHE A 166 20.15 9.53 3.49
C PHE A 166 20.27 10.32 2.18
N ASN A 167 19.13 10.74 1.58
CA ASN A 167 19.18 11.65 0.43
C ASN A 167 19.93 12.92 0.76
N ASN A 168 19.68 13.49 1.95
CA ASN A 168 20.23 14.78 2.36
C ASN A 168 21.73 14.71 2.68
N MET A 169 22.33 13.53 2.82
CA MET A 169 23.78 13.38 2.97
C MET A 169 24.52 13.67 1.67
N VAL A 170 23.97 13.27 0.51
CA VAL A 170 24.70 13.24 -0.77
C VAL A 170 24.04 14.05 -1.89
N SER A 171 22.79 14.46 -1.76
CA SER A 171 22.06 15.24 -2.78
C SER A 171 22.05 16.73 -2.44
N GLU A 172 22.18 17.56 -3.47
CA GLU A 172 21.94 19.01 -3.37
C GLU A 172 20.43 19.29 -3.21
N ASN A 173 19.58 18.49 -3.84
CA ASN A 173 18.14 18.56 -3.71
C ASN A 173 17.71 17.92 -2.40
N LYS A 174 17.51 18.76 -1.38
CA LYS A 174 17.10 18.29 -0.06
C LYS A 174 15.63 17.88 -0.05
N LEU A 175 15.34 16.79 0.65
CA LEU A 175 13.99 16.27 0.86
C LEU A 175 13.61 16.42 2.34
N HIS A 176 12.32 16.48 2.60
CA HIS A 176 11.74 16.34 3.93
C HIS A 176 10.54 15.40 3.84
N ILE A 177 10.53 14.36 4.70
CA ILE A 177 9.44 13.38 4.78
C ILE A 177 8.71 13.59 6.10
N THR A 178 7.45 13.98 6.02
CA THR A 178 6.52 13.96 7.15
C THR A 178 5.95 12.55 7.26
N ALA A 179 6.15 11.89 8.39
CA ALA A 179 5.61 10.56 8.62
C ALA A 179 4.09 10.62 8.78
N ARG A 180 3.38 9.66 8.15
CA ARG A 180 1.93 9.52 8.26
C ARG A 180 1.58 8.15 8.81
N LYS A 181 1.06 8.14 10.03
CA LYS A 181 0.63 6.93 10.73
C LYS A 181 -0.73 6.46 10.21
N GLY A 182 -0.83 5.16 9.92
CA GLY A 182 -2.07 4.48 9.61
C GLY A 182 -2.35 3.38 10.63
N GLU A 183 -3.36 3.57 11.46
CA GLU A 183 -3.79 2.57 12.43
C GLU A 183 -4.81 1.63 11.77
N TYR A 184 -4.81 0.36 12.17
CA TYR A 184 -5.70 -0.67 11.64
C TYR A 184 -6.34 -1.49 12.77
N CYS A 185 -7.56 -1.96 12.53
CA CYS A 185 -8.17 -3.08 13.26
C CYS A 185 -8.01 -4.34 12.43
N LEU A 186 -7.36 -5.37 12.97
CA LEU A 186 -7.34 -6.72 12.43
C LEU A 186 -8.36 -7.56 13.19
N LEU A 187 -9.45 -7.94 12.54
CA LEU A 187 -10.50 -8.76 13.10
C LEU A 187 -10.21 -10.25 12.87
N ASP A 188 -10.81 -11.10 13.70
CA ASP A 188 -10.61 -12.54 13.62
C ASP A 188 -11.23 -13.14 12.34
N LYS A 189 -10.95 -14.41 12.09
CA LYS A 189 -11.42 -15.17 10.93
C LYS A 189 -12.93 -15.30 10.87
N ASP A 190 -13.61 -15.23 12.01
CA ASP A 190 -15.08 -15.21 12.06
C ASP A 190 -15.68 -14.02 11.29
N ALA A 191 -14.95 -12.90 11.24
CA ALA A 191 -15.32 -11.73 10.45
C ALA A 191 -14.76 -11.77 9.00
N GLY A 192 -13.88 -12.71 8.69
CA GLY A 192 -13.09 -12.73 7.46
C GLY A 192 -13.90 -12.90 6.17
N THR A 193 -15.13 -13.40 6.28
CA THR A 193 -16.07 -13.59 5.18
C THR A 193 -17.10 -12.46 5.06
N HIS A 194 -17.00 -11.42 5.88
CA HIS A 194 -17.95 -10.31 5.89
C HIS A 194 -18.00 -9.58 4.55
N VAL A 195 -16.87 -9.42 3.89
CA VAL A 195 -16.75 -8.96 2.50
C VAL A 195 -15.80 -9.87 1.72
N SER A 196 -16.03 -9.99 0.41
CA SER A 196 -15.19 -10.78 -0.49
C SER A 196 -14.21 -9.92 -1.30
N HIS A 197 -14.58 -8.68 -1.60
CA HIS A 197 -13.77 -7.68 -2.30
C HIS A 197 -13.10 -6.71 -1.32
N THR A 198 -12.11 -5.97 -1.80
CA THR A 198 -11.58 -4.82 -1.07
C THR A 198 -12.50 -3.62 -1.27
N ILE A 199 -13.17 -3.19 -0.19
CA ILE A 199 -14.11 -2.07 -0.21
C ILE A 199 -13.36 -0.78 0.11
N PHE A 200 -13.39 0.18 -0.81
CA PHE A 200 -12.88 1.55 -0.64
C PHE A 200 -14.06 2.51 -0.56
N GLN A 201 -13.90 3.58 0.18
CA GLN A 201 -14.77 4.75 0.08
C GLN A 201 -14.27 5.68 -1.02
N LEU A 202 -15.17 6.50 -1.58
CA LEU A 202 -14.77 7.58 -2.49
C LEU A 202 -13.69 8.46 -1.82
N PRO A 203 -12.59 8.77 -2.52
CA PRO A 203 -11.57 9.64 -1.99
C PRO A 203 -12.12 11.01 -1.59
N SER A 204 -11.75 11.46 -0.40
CA SER A 204 -12.03 12.81 0.09
C SER A 204 -10.77 13.67 0.04
N LYS A 205 -10.86 14.93 0.48
CA LYS A 205 -9.69 15.80 0.65
C LYS A 205 -8.65 15.23 1.63
N MET A 206 -9.08 14.34 2.54
CA MET A 206 -8.23 13.69 3.54
C MET A 206 -7.57 12.39 3.03
N GLY A 207 -7.85 11.95 1.81
CA GLY A 207 -7.29 10.73 1.21
C GLY A 207 -8.33 9.70 0.79
N LYS A 208 -7.92 8.44 0.66
CA LYS A 208 -8.75 7.33 0.14
C LYS A 208 -9.82 6.80 1.09
N GLY A 209 -9.92 7.32 2.30
CA GLY A 209 -10.83 6.83 3.32
C GLY A 209 -10.39 5.50 3.94
N VAL A 210 -11.27 4.94 4.77
CA VAL A 210 -11.06 3.65 5.43
C VAL A 210 -11.41 2.52 4.46
N LEU A 211 -10.56 1.50 4.41
CA LEU A 211 -10.81 0.26 3.68
C LEU A 211 -11.42 -0.78 4.61
N VAL A 212 -12.28 -1.62 4.04
CA VAL A 212 -12.65 -2.91 4.62
C VAL A 212 -12.23 -3.98 3.63
N THR A 213 -11.33 -4.87 4.02
CA THR A 213 -10.72 -5.83 3.09
C THR A 213 -10.47 -7.18 3.75
N PRO A 214 -10.78 -8.29 3.09
CA PRO A 214 -10.34 -9.59 3.56
C PRO A 214 -8.82 -9.70 3.44
N THR A 215 -8.21 -10.58 4.21
CA THR A 215 -6.79 -10.93 4.06
C THR A 215 -6.64 -12.29 3.39
N VAL A 216 -5.46 -12.58 2.84
CA VAL A 216 -5.17 -13.91 2.26
C VAL A 216 -5.18 -15.03 3.32
N HIS A 217 -5.13 -14.68 4.60
CA HIS A 217 -5.14 -15.60 5.73
C HIS A 217 -6.53 -15.78 6.37
N GLY A 218 -7.56 -15.13 5.82
CA GLY A 218 -8.95 -15.27 6.24
C GLY A 218 -9.39 -14.33 7.36
N ASN A 219 -8.59 -13.32 7.70
CA ASN A 219 -8.99 -12.25 8.61
C ASN A 219 -9.67 -11.11 7.85
N LEU A 220 -10.32 -10.20 8.58
CA LEU A 220 -10.82 -8.93 8.05
C LEU A 220 -9.96 -7.78 8.58
N LEU A 221 -9.52 -6.90 7.69
CA LEU A 221 -8.72 -5.72 8.01
C LEU A 221 -9.53 -4.45 7.76
N VAL A 222 -9.60 -3.57 8.76
CA VAL A 222 -10.29 -2.27 8.69
C VAL A 222 -9.28 -1.16 8.97
N GLY A 223 -9.16 -0.22 8.06
CA GLY A 223 -8.20 0.90 8.14
C GLY A 223 -7.72 1.35 6.76
N PRO A 224 -6.72 2.24 6.71
CA PRO A 224 -6.04 2.89 7.82
C PRO A 224 -6.70 4.18 8.31
N THR A 225 -6.25 4.67 9.47
CA THR A 225 -6.30 6.11 9.76
C THR A 225 -5.23 6.85 8.93
N ALA A 226 -5.24 8.18 8.94
CA ALA A 226 -4.24 8.98 8.23
C ALA A 226 -3.88 10.21 9.08
N VAL A 227 -2.89 10.04 9.96
CA VAL A 227 -2.47 11.08 10.92
C VAL A 227 -1.00 11.39 10.71
N ASP A 228 -0.69 12.66 10.41
CA ASP A 228 0.69 13.12 10.34
C ASP A 228 1.28 13.16 11.75
N VAL A 229 2.51 12.65 11.89
CA VAL A 229 3.22 12.55 13.16
C VAL A 229 4.67 13.03 13.00
N ASP A 230 5.17 13.70 14.03
CA ASP A 230 6.56 14.19 14.04
C ASP A 230 7.54 13.05 14.33
N ASP A 231 7.15 12.12 15.19
CA ASP A 231 7.96 10.94 15.51
C ASP A 231 7.78 9.87 14.45
N LYS A 232 8.83 9.62 13.67
CA LYS A 232 8.86 8.59 12.62
C LYS A 232 8.74 7.16 13.17
N GLU A 233 8.96 6.96 14.47
CA GLU A 233 8.83 5.67 15.17
C GLU A 233 7.47 5.46 15.84
N ALA A 234 6.54 6.42 15.74
CA ALA A 234 5.21 6.33 16.34
C ALA A 234 4.33 5.28 15.65
N VAL A 235 4.45 4.02 16.06
CA VAL A 235 3.71 2.86 15.52
C VAL A 235 2.56 2.39 16.43
N ASN A 236 2.28 3.11 17.51
CA ASN A 236 1.22 2.78 18.46
C ASN A 236 -0.18 3.01 17.86
N THR A 237 -1.16 2.23 18.31
CA THR A 237 -2.58 2.49 18.10
C THR A 237 -3.16 3.34 19.22
N THR A 238 -4.22 4.09 18.92
CA THR A 238 -4.94 4.94 19.88
C THR A 238 -6.41 4.58 19.93
N ALA A 239 -7.06 4.75 21.08
CA ALA A 239 -8.49 4.49 21.22
C ALA A 239 -9.31 5.35 20.24
N SER A 240 -8.97 6.65 20.14
CA SER A 240 -9.65 7.56 19.21
C SER A 240 -9.46 7.17 17.73
N GLY A 241 -8.29 6.63 17.36
CA GLY A 241 -8.05 6.12 16.01
C GLY A 241 -8.93 4.90 15.72
N LEU A 242 -8.99 3.94 16.63
CA LEU A 242 -9.82 2.75 16.49
C LEU A 242 -11.32 3.08 16.45
N ASP A 243 -11.80 3.97 17.31
CA ASP A 243 -13.20 4.43 17.31
C ASP A 243 -13.57 5.12 15.98
N SER A 244 -12.67 5.94 15.47
CA SER A 244 -12.84 6.60 14.16
C SER A 244 -12.91 5.60 13.00
N LEU A 245 -12.10 4.53 13.04
CA LEU A 245 -12.13 3.46 12.05
C LEU A 245 -13.47 2.72 12.05
N ALA A 246 -13.95 2.33 13.23
CA ALA A 246 -15.24 1.65 13.39
C ALA A 246 -16.40 2.51 12.84
N ALA A 247 -16.47 3.78 13.25
CA ALA A 247 -17.51 4.70 12.80
C ALA A 247 -17.46 4.95 11.28
N THR A 248 -16.27 5.01 10.70
CA THR A 248 -16.11 5.26 9.25
C THR A 248 -16.40 4.01 8.42
N ALA A 249 -15.97 2.83 8.88
CA ALA A 249 -16.24 1.56 8.19
C ALA A 249 -17.74 1.24 8.12
N ALA A 250 -18.48 1.50 9.21
CA ALA A 250 -19.94 1.30 9.28
C ALA A 250 -20.74 2.11 8.25
N ARG A 251 -20.13 3.06 7.55
CA ARG A 251 -20.76 3.76 6.42
C ARG A 251 -20.71 2.94 5.13
N SER A 252 -19.86 1.95 5.05
CA SER A 252 -19.64 1.12 3.85
C SER A 252 -20.18 -0.29 4.02
N VAL A 253 -20.03 -0.86 5.22
CA VAL A 253 -20.39 -2.26 5.57
C VAL A 253 -21.04 -2.36 6.92
#